data_453097692ae6cf4c65a0d855f4c7acd8
#
_entry.id   453097692ae6cf4c65a0d855f4c7acd8
#
_cell.length_a   1.000
_cell.length_b   1.000
_cell.length_c   1.000
_cell.angle_alpha   90.00
_cell.angle_beta   90.00
_cell.angle_gamma   90.00
#
_symmetry.space_group_name_H-M   'P 1'
#
loop_
_entity.id
_entity.type
_entity.pdbx_description
1 polymer ?
#
loop_
_entity_poly.entity_id
_entity_poly.type
_entity_poly.pdbx_seq_one_letter_code
_entity_poly.pdbx_strand_id
1 'polypeptide(L)'
;MSSLFGKILDTRPKPNEAVGHIELLDTTLRDGEQTSGVSFSTAEKLSIARMVLTNLRVPRIEIGSCHVSMGEFEAAKSICQWAADNGHLHRVEILGFIDGGKSVEWVKKVGGKVINLLVKGSERHCHMQLGKTLEEHCHDIIKEVNLAHSKGLKVNLYLEDWSNGVRASKHYLYKLMDSLKTLPIERFMLADTLGIMNPNQVYEYCKRMVNRYPELHFDFHGHNDYDLATSNAFAAGLVGIKGIHCTINGLGERAGNAPLASVVPMVHDMLHMTTGIDEKQIYKVSHIVESFSGVVVAQNEPIIGENVFTQTAGLHADGDRKNELYYNQLLPERFGRKREYALGKLSGQASINENLLELGIQLGKKYVQKVTERIVQLGDKKEIVTQDDLPYIVADIVKHDTMINKVKIVNYSLNMSHGLHPTATVKLEVDGKEYEQSAYGDGQFDAFIKTIKKIYTNNLKRELPRLTNYTVSIPPHGSTDALVMTNITWNYNGRIIKTRGLEVDQIEAALQATIKMLNIIEGIRK
;
A
#
# COMPACT_ATOMS: atom_id res chain seq x y z
N MET A 1 12.55 19.50 30.22
CA MET A 1 11.28 19.76 29.49
C MET A 1 10.97 18.63 28.46
N SER A 2 11.16 17.37 28.81
CA SER A 2 11.07 16.24 27.86
C SER A 2 9.94 15.26 28.16
N SER A 3 8.83 15.67 28.76
CA SER A 3 7.81 14.68 29.14
C SER A 3 6.35 15.05 28.90
N LEU A 4 6.04 16.25 28.44
CA LEU A 4 4.66 16.63 28.22
C LEU A 4 4.15 16.28 26.81
N PHE A 5 5.01 16.35 25.79
CA PHE A 5 4.63 16.07 24.40
C PHE A 5 4.60 14.59 24.05
N GLY A 6 5.52 13.78 24.57
CA GLY A 6 5.50 12.33 24.34
C GLY A 6 4.29 11.59 24.93
N LYS A 7 3.54 12.23 25.83
CA LYS A 7 2.29 11.68 26.39
C LYS A 7 1.04 12.00 25.58
N ILE A 8 1.12 12.95 24.65
CA ILE A 8 -0.03 13.38 23.84
C ILE A 8 -0.16 12.50 22.58
N LEU A 9 0.90 11.86 22.13
CA LEU A 9 0.94 11.16 20.84
C LEU A 9 0.46 9.70 20.88
N ASP A 10 0.42 9.04 22.02
CA ASP A 10 -0.20 7.71 22.14
C ASP A 10 -1.52 7.81 22.89
N THR A 11 -2.57 8.20 22.17
CA THR A 11 -3.94 8.30 22.71
C THR A 11 -4.73 7.01 22.60
N ARG A 12 -4.10 5.90 22.19
CA ARG A 12 -4.74 4.59 22.25
C ARG A 12 -5.16 4.34 23.70
N PRO A 13 -6.42 4.04 23.96
CA PRO A 13 -6.82 3.66 25.30
C PRO A 13 -6.01 2.42 25.69
N LYS A 14 -5.35 2.48 26.84
CA LYS A 14 -4.81 1.26 27.44
C LYS A 14 -5.96 0.30 27.65
N PRO A 15 -5.73 -1.03 27.69
CA PRO A 15 -6.80 -2.00 27.88
C PRO A 15 -7.75 -1.68 29.06
N ASN A 16 -7.26 -0.96 30.07
CA ASN A 16 -8.02 -0.55 31.24
C ASN A 16 -8.66 0.85 31.11
N GLU A 17 -8.43 1.56 30.01
CA GLU A 17 -8.94 2.94 29.77
C GLU A 17 -9.93 2.96 28.58
N ALA A 18 -10.09 1.85 27.85
CA ALA A 18 -11.02 1.76 26.73
C ALA A 18 -12.47 1.86 27.22
N VAL A 19 -13.25 2.71 26.55
CA VAL A 19 -14.67 2.93 26.85
C VAL A 19 -15.53 1.72 26.43
N GLY A 20 -15.01 0.87 25.53
CA GLY A 20 -15.71 -0.31 25.01
C GLY A 20 -14.88 -1.13 24.03
N HIS A 21 -15.56 -2.05 23.37
CA HIS A 21 -14.98 -2.94 22.37
C HIS A 21 -15.87 -3.03 21.15
N ILE A 22 -15.29 -2.99 19.96
CA ILE A 22 -15.96 -3.27 18.69
C ILE A 22 -15.37 -4.53 18.09
N GLU A 23 -16.23 -5.50 17.81
CA GLU A 23 -15.84 -6.72 17.09
C GLU A 23 -15.73 -6.43 15.59
N LEU A 24 -14.60 -6.78 14.96
CA LEU A 24 -14.50 -6.72 13.51
C LEU A 24 -14.83 -8.06 12.88
N LEU A 25 -15.59 -8.03 11.79
CA LEU A 25 -15.78 -9.14 10.87
C LEU A 25 -15.00 -8.86 9.59
N ASP A 26 -13.97 -9.64 9.31
CA ASP A 26 -13.29 -9.58 8.02
C ASP A 26 -14.07 -10.39 6.99
N THR A 27 -14.50 -9.72 5.91
CA THR A 27 -15.26 -10.34 4.82
C THR A 27 -14.44 -10.45 3.52
N THR A 28 -13.10 -10.41 3.61
CA THR A 28 -12.19 -10.48 2.45
C THR A 28 -12.41 -11.75 1.64
N LEU A 29 -12.66 -12.89 2.29
CA LEU A 29 -12.90 -14.19 1.64
C LEU A 29 -14.36 -14.42 1.20
N ARG A 30 -15.22 -13.43 1.36
CA ARG A 30 -16.59 -13.46 0.86
C ARG A 30 -16.85 -12.28 -0.06
N ASP A 31 -17.04 -11.07 0.50
CA ASP A 31 -17.33 -9.85 -0.26
C ASP A 31 -16.09 -9.35 -1.01
N GLY A 32 -14.92 -9.47 -0.37
CA GLY A 32 -13.66 -9.11 -1.03
C GLY A 32 -13.39 -9.89 -2.31
N GLU A 33 -13.80 -11.15 -2.38
CA GLU A 33 -13.68 -11.96 -3.59
C GLU A 33 -14.72 -11.61 -4.67
N GLN A 34 -15.72 -10.79 -4.34
CA GLN A 34 -16.65 -10.24 -5.34
C GLN A 34 -16.08 -9.03 -6.09
N THR A 35 -14.86 -8.61 -5.77
CA THR A 35 -14.13 -7.63 -6.60
C THR A 35 -13.92 -8.18 -8.00
N SER A 36 -14.25 -7.38 -9.01
CA SER A 36 -14.10 -7.80 -10.41
C SER A 36 -12.64 -8.22 -10.71
N GLY A 37 -12.46 -9.44 -11.21
CA GLY A 37 -11.15 -9.99 -11.55
C GLY A 37 -10.41 -10.67 -10.38
N VAL A 38 -10.94 -10.65 -9.17
CA VAL A 38 -10.37 -11.37 -8.02
C VAL A 38 -10.96 -12.78 -7.94
N SER A 39 -10.08 -13.75 -7.77
CA SER A 39 -10.43 -15.14 -7.48
C SER A 39 -9.28 -15.80 -6.73
N PHE A 40 -9.54 -16.22 -5.51
CA PHE A 40 -8.53 -16.90 -4.70
C PHE A 40 -8.60 -18.42 -4.85
N SER A 41 -7.47 -19.06 -5.03
CA SER A 41 -7.36 -20.52 -4.95
C SER A 41 -7.65 -21.03 -3.53
N THR A 42 -7.98 -22.30 -3.39
CA THR A 42 -8.16 -22.95 -2.07
C THR A 42 -6.98 -22.72 -1.13
N ALA A 43 -5.75 -22.78 -1.64
CA ALA A 43 -4.53 -22.58 -0.85
C ALA A 43 -4.37 -21.12 -0.38
N GLU A 44 -4.69 -20.15 -1.24
CA GLU A 44 -4.67 -18.73 -0.90
C GLU A 44 -5.76 -18.39 0.12
N LYS A 45 -6.99 -18.89 -0.04
CA LYS A 45 -8.07 -18.73 0.94
C LYS A 45 -7.66 -19.25 2.32
N LEU A 46 -7.09 -20.43 2.38
CA LEU A 46 -6.61 -20.99 3.64
C LEU A 46 -5.47 -20.15 4.24
N SER A 47 -4.55 -19.65 3.40
CA SER A 47 -3.46 -18.78 3.83
C SER A 47 -3.97 -17.44 4.39
N ILE A 48 -4.90 -16.79 3.68
CA ILE A 48 -5.55 -15.55 4.14
C ILE A 48 -6.28 -15.79 5.46
N ALA A 49 -7.12 -16.83 5.56
CA ALA A 49 -7.85 -17.16 6.79
C ALA A 49 -6.91 -17.35 8.00
N ARG A 50 -5.78 -18.05 7.79
CA ARG A 50 -4.75 -18.21 8.83
C ARG A 50 -4.18 -16.88 9.28
N MET A 51 -3.74 -16.04 8.33
CA MET A 51 -3.14 -14.75 8.65
C MET A 51 -4.13 -13.81 9.35
N VAL A 52 -5.36 -13.75 8.89
CA VAL A 52 -6.40 -12.92 9.48
C VAL A 52 -6.71 -13.37 10.92
N LEU A 53 -6.83 -14.66 11.16
CA LEU A 53 -7.16 -15.21 12.48
C LEU A 53 -5.98 -15.20 13.47
N THR A 54 -4.74 -15.42 13.01
CA THR A 54 -3.58 -15.59 13.89
C THR A 54 -2.66 -14.37 13.95
N ASN A 55 -2.33 -13.76 12.80
CA ASN A 55 -1.43 -12.61 12.75
C ASN A 55 -2.18 -11.31 13.09
N LEU A 56 -3.24 -11.00 12.34
CA LEU A 56 -4.09 -9.84 12.63
C LEU A 56 -4.93 -10.01 13.90
N ARG A 57 -5.26 -11.24 14.28
CA ARG A 57 -6.14 -11.59 15.41
C ARG A 57 -7.56 -11.05 15.24
N VAL A 58 -8.06 -10.95 14.00
CA VAL A 58 -9.43 -10.50 13.76
C VAL A 58 -10.41 -11.43 14.47
N PRO A 59 -11.38 -10.90 15.24
CA PRO A 59 -12.30 -11.72 16.03
C PRO A 59 -13.11 -12.71 15.19
N ARG A 60 -13.53 -12.33 14.00
CA ARG A 60 -14.40 -13.11 13.12
C ARG A 60 -13.97 -12.96 11.66
N ILE A 61 -14.07 -14.04 10.88
CA ILE A 61 -13.91 -14.02 9.42
C ILE A 61 -15.16 -14.59 8.77
N GLU A 62 -15.56 -14.03 7.63
CA GLU A 62 -16.60 -14.56 6.78
C GLU A 62 -16.01 -15.15 5.51
N ILE A 63 -16.41 -16.37 5.19
CA ILE A 63 -16.06 -17.05 3.94
C ILE A 63 -17.31 -17.20 3.06
N GLY A 64 -17.10 -17.36 1.77
CA GLY A 64 -18.17 -17.49 0.76
C GLY A 64 -19.06 -18.69 1.00
N SER A 65 -20.16 -18.73 0.27
CA SER A 65 -21.09 -19.87 0.32
C SER A 65 -20.47 -21.12 -0.28
N CYS A 66 -20.35 -22.18 0.51
CA CYS A 66 -19.82 -23.47 0.08
C CYS A 66 -20.67 -24.22 -0.97
N HIS A 67 -21.84 -23.68 -1.32
CA HIS A 67 -22.76 -24.26 -2.32
C HIS A 67 -22.46 -23.77 -3.76
N VAL A 68 -21.67 -22.70 -3.93
CA VAL A 68 -21.44 -22.05 -5.23
C VAL A 68 -20.65 -22.93 -6.19
N SER A 69 -19.60 -23.59 -5.71
CA SER A 69 -18.76 -24.46 -6.53
C SER A 69 -18.02 -25.51 -5.66
N MET A 70 -17.45 -26.53 -6.32
CA MET A 70 -16.59 -27.50 -5.62
C MET A 70 -15.33 -26.85 -5.04
N GLY A 71 -14.78 -25.83 -5.70
CA GLY A 71 -13.64 -25.07 -5.19
C GLY A 71 -13.97 -24.35 -3.87
N GLU A 72 -15.14 -23.71 -3.79
CA GLU A 72 -15.64 -23.08 -2.56
C GLU A 72 -15.89 -24.10 -1.45
N PHE A 73 -16.44 -25.26 -1.80
CA PHE A 73 -16.62 -26.35 -0.83
C PHE A 73 -15.29 -26.83 -0.23
N GLU A 74 -14.30 -27.12 -1.08
CA GLU A 74 -12.99 -27.60 -0.60
C GLU A 74 -12.24 -26.52 0.17
N ALA A 75 -12.36 -25.26 -0.22
CA ALA A 75 -11.79 -24.14 0.52
C ALA A 75 -12.44 -24.00 1.90
N ALA A 76 -13.77 -23.98 1.97
CA ALA A 76 -14.50 -23.90 3.23
C ALA A 76 -14.17 -25.09 4.14
N LYS A 77 -14.12 -26.30 3.59
CA LYS A 77 -13.74 -27.52 4.34
C LYS A 77 -12.32 -27.43 4.91
N SER A 78 -11.36 -26.98 4.09
CA SER A 78 -9.96 -26.82 4.50
C SER A 78 -9.79 -25.77 5.60
N ILE A 79 -10.51 -24.63 5.48
CA ILE A 79 -10.50 -23.56 6.48
C ILE A 79 -11.14 -24.04 7.77
N CYS A 80 -12.32 -24.68 7.72
CA CYS A 80 -13.01 -25.19 8.90
C CYS A 80 -12.19 -26.26 9.62
N GLN A 81 -11.57 -27.18 8.89
CA GLN A 81 -10.71 -28.21 9.47
C GLN A 81 -9.51 -27.58 10.19
N TRP A 82 -8.77 -26.70 9.51
CA TRP A 82 -7.64 -26.03 10.13
C TRP A 82 -8.07 -25.20 11.35
N ALA A 83 -9.19 -24.49 11.25
CA ALA A 83 -9.70 -23.67 12.34
C ALA A 83 -10.14 -24.54 13.54
N ALA A 84 -10.69 -25.73 13.30
CA ALA A 84 -11.01 -26.69 14.36
C ALA A 84 -9.76 -27.18 15.07
N ASP A 85 -8.74 -27.58 14.32
CA ASP A 85 -7.47 -28.10 14.86
C ASP A 85 -6.69 -27.02 15.66
N ASN A 86 -6.95 -25.73 15.40
CA ASN A 86 -6.27 -24.60 16.05
C ASN A 86 -7.17 -23.80 17.02
N GLY A 87 -8.39 -24.28 17.31
CA GLY A 87 -9.30 -23.63 18.28
C GLY A 87 -10.01 -22.37 17.77
N HIS A 88 -10.02 -22.13 16.45
CA HIS A 88 -10.58 -20.92 15.84
C HIS A 88 -11.93 -21.13 15.14
N LEU A 89 -12.49 -22.35 15.12
CA LEU A 89 -13.68 -22.68 14.34
C LEU A 89 -14.91 -21.81 14.68
N HIS A 90 -15.05 -21.38 15.92
CA HIS A 90 -16.13 -20.49 16.37
C HIS A 90 -16.04 -19.07 15.81
N ARG A 91 -14.91 -18.71 15.19
CA ARG A 91 -14.63 -17.42 14.56
C ARG A 91 -14.82 -17.45 13.04
N VAL A 92 -15.11 -18.63 12.46
CA VAL A 92 -15.33 -18.80 11.01
C VAL A 92 -16.83 -18.83 10.75
N GLU A 93 -17.30 -17.84 10.00
CA GLU A 93 -18.68 -17.66 9.61
C GLU A 93 -18.84 -17.96 8.11
N ILE A 94 -19.94 -18.59 7.72
CA ILE A 94 -20.17 -19.05 6.34
C ILE A 94 -21.46 -18.43 5.82
N LEU A 95 -21.39 -17.77 4.65
CA LEU A 95 -22.55 -17.20 4.01
C LEU A 95 -23.54 -18.32 3.59
N GLY A 96 -24.81 -18.11 3.89
CA GLY A 96 -25.91 -18.99 3.50
C GLY A 96 -27.14 -18.20 3.05
N PHE A 97 -28.09 -18.91 2.50
CA PHE A 97 -29.31 -18.35 1.93
C PHE A 97 -30.55 -18.99 2.54
N ILE A 98 -31.71 -18.35 2.35
CA ILE A 98 -33.02 -18.92 2.68
C ILE A 98 -33.44 -19.82 1.51
N ASP A 99 -32.99 -21.08 1.53
CA ASP A 99 -33.05 -21.98 0.37
C ASP A 99 -33.65 -23.38 0.69
N GLY A 100 -34.37 -23.46 1.80
CA GLY A 100 -35.03 -24.69 2.25
C GLY A 100 -34.07 -25.70 2.86
N GLY A 101 -33.04 -25.21 3.52
CA GLY A 101 -32.07 -26.01 4.29
C GLY A 101 -30.84 -26.44 3.51
N LYS A 102 -30.70 -26.10 2.24
CA LYS A 102 -29.54 -26.48 1.42
C LYS A 102 -28.26 -25.88 1.97
N SER A 103 -28.24 -24.56 2.22
CA SER A 103 -27.10 -23.86 2.81
C SER A 103 -26.76 -24.45 4.18
N VAL A 104 -27.74 -24.72 5.03
CA VAL A 104 -27.54 -25.34 6.36
C VAL A 104 -26.83 -26.70 6.24
N GLU A 105 -27.27 -27.56 5.33
CA GLU A 105 -26.65 -28.87 5.11
C GLU A 105 -25.21 -28.75 4.57
N TRP A 106 -24.95 -27.80 3.67
CA TRP A 106 -23.57 -27.57 3.16
C TRP A 106 -22.64 -27.07 4.26
N VAL A 107 -23.08 -26.11 5.07
CA VAL A 107 -22.30 -25.62 6.23
C VAL A 107 -21.96 -26.77 7.20
N LYS A 108 -22.90 -27.66 7.46
CA LYS A 108 -22.64 -28.86 8.26
C LYS A 108 -21.63 -29.81 7.63
N LYS A 109 -21.72 -30.05 6.32
CA LYS A 109 -20.81 -30.95 5.59
C LYS A 109 -19.36 -30.48 5.64
N VAL A 110 -19.10 -29.17 5.60
CA VAL A 110 -17.73 -28.63 5.73
C VAL A 110 -17.25 -28.50 7.20
N GLY A 111 -18.09 -28.84 8.16
CA GLY A 111 -17.78 -28.78 9.60
C GLY A 111 -17.98 -27.39 10.22
N GLY A 112 -18.62 -26.46 9.52
CA GLY A 112 -18.91 -25.11 10.02
C GLY A 112 -19.80 -25.11 11.27
N LYS A 113 -19.72 -24.03 12.04
CA LYS A 113 -20.49 -23.83 13.29
C LYS A 113 -21.34 -22.57 13.28
N VAL A 114 -21.05 -21.62 12.41
CA VAL A 114 -21.77 -20.34 12.29
C VAL A 114 -22.20 -20.14 10.85
N ILE A 115 -23.48 -19.80 10.65
CA ILE A 115 -24.04 -19.46 9.35
C ILE A 115 -24.55 -18.01 9.35
N ASN A 116 -24.18 -17.24 8.31
CA ASN A 116 -24.68 -15.90 8.07
C ASN A 116 -25.77 -15.99 6.99
N LEU A 117 -27.04 -15.96 7.40
CA LEU A 117 -28.17 -16.05 6.48
C LEU A 117 -28.46 -14.68 5.85
N LEU A 118 -28.55 -14.63 4.53
CA LEU A 118 -28.88 -13.43 3.77
C LEU A 118 -30.39 -13.32 3.58
N VAL A 119 -31.01 -12.25 4.11
CA VAL A 119 -32.44 -11.93 3.94
C VAL A 119 -32.64 -10.53 3.41
N LYS A 120 -33.83 -10.23 2.87
CA LYS A 120 -34.13 -8.92 2.29
C LYS A 120 -34.58 -7.93 3.37
N GLY A 121 -33.79 -6.89 3.58
CA GLY A 121 -34.03 -5.81 4.54
C GLY A 121 -34.96 -4.70 3.99
N SER A 122 -35.29 -4.70 2.69
CA SER A 122 -36.21 -3.75 2.08
C SER A 122 -37.40 -4.46 1.41
N GLU A 123 -38.57 -3.80 1.44
CA GLU A 123 -39.80 -4.26 0.80
C GLU A 123 -39.59 -4.45 -0.71
N ARG A 124 -38.89 -3.52 -1.35
CA ARG A 124 -38.57 -3.57 -2.77
C ARG A 124 -37.85 -4.85 -3.17
N HIS A 125 -36.76 -5.20 -2.45
CA HIS A 125 -36.02 -6.42 -2.74
C HIS A 125 -36.83 -7.68 -2.43
N CYS A 126 -37.67 -7.67 -1.39
CA CYS A 126 -38.55 -8.79 -1.06
C CYS A 126 -39.56 -9.04 -2.22
N HIS A 127 -40.24 -7.99 -2.68
CA HIS A 127 -41.23 -8.12 -3.73
C HIS A 127 -40.61 -8.35 -5.12
N MET A 128 -39.64 -7.52 -5.50
CA MET A 128 -39.15 -7.52 -6.89
C MET A 128 -38.19 -8.67 -7.19
N GLN A 129 -37.40 -9.09 -6.19
CA GLN A 129 -36.41 -10.14 -6.39
C GLN A 129 -36.90 -11.51 -5.94
N LEU A 130 -37.63 -11.60 -4.83
CA LEU A 130 -38.14 -12.88 -4.34
C LEU A 130 -39.58 -13.19 -4.79
N GLY A 131 -40.34 -12.17 -5.20
CA GLY A 131 -41.77 -12.31 -5.52
C GLY A 131 -42.62 -12.68 -4.30
N LYS A 132 -42.21 -12.28 -3.09
CA LYS A 132 -42.85 -12.67 -1.83
C LYS A 132 -43.44 -11.49 -1.08
N THR A 133 -44.50 -11.79 -0.30
CA THR A 133 -44.99 -10.89 0.74
C THR A 133 -44.06 -10.89 1.95
N LEU A 134 -44.23 -9.93 2.86
CA LEU A 134 -43.50 -9.91 4.12
C LEU A 134 -43.77 -11.16 4.95
N GLU A 135 -45.02 -11.59 5.03
CA GLU A 135 -45.44 -12.74 5.80
C GLU A 135 -44.81 -14.04 5.31
N GLU A 136 -44.80 -14.25 3.97
CA GLU A 136 -44.10 -15.39 3.35
C GLU A 136 -42.61 -15.35 3.60
N HIS A 137 -41.98 -14.17 3.48
CA HIS A 137 -40.57 -14.03 3.73
C HIS A 137 -40.20 -14.30 5.21
N CYS A 138 -40.97 -13.75 6.15
CA CYS A 138 -40.80 -14.04 7.58
C CYS A 138 -40.97 -15.54 7.86
N HIS A 139 -41.99 -16.19 7.28
CA HIS A 139 -42.23 -17.64 7.46
C HIS A 139 -41.01 -18.46 7.03
N ASP A 140 -40.43 -18.16 5.86
CA ASP A 140 -39.29 -18.89 5.33
C ASP A 140 -38.02 -18.65 6.20
N ILE A 141 -37.79 -17.41 6.65
CA ILE A 141 -36.69 -17.07 7.54
C ILE A 141 -36.79 -17.85 8.88
N ILE A 142 -37.99 -17.83 9.50
CA ILE A 142 -38.23 -18.52 10.77
C ILE A 142 -37.96 -20.02 10.62
N LYS A 143 -38.41 -20.63 9.51
CA LYS A 143 -38.16 -22.03 9.22
C LYS A 143 -36.66 -22.33 9.09
N GLU A 144 -35.93 -21.51 8.33
CA GLU A 144 -34.49 -21.70 8.08
C GLU A 144 -33.67 -21.51 9.34
N VAL A 145 -33.94 -20.45 10.13
CA VAL A 145 -33.26 -20.18 11.41
C VAL A 145 -33.47 -21.34 12.40
N ASN A 146 -34.72 -21.82 12.55
CA ASN A 146 -35.00 -22.94 13.44
C ASN A 146 -34.34 -24.24 12.96
N LEU A 147 -34.28 -24.48 11.66
CA LEU A 147 -33.56 -25.62 11.09
C LEU A 147 -32.06 -25.53 11.40
N ALA A 148 -31.43 -24.39 11.13
CA ALA A 148 -30.01 -24.18 11.42
C ALA A 148 -29.70 -24.39 12.90
N HIS A 149 -30.51 -23.81 13.79
CA HIS A 149 -30.38 -23.98 15.24
C HIS A 149 -30.56 -25.43 15.67
N SER A 150 -31.55 -26.14 15.13
CA SER A 150 -31.78 -27.58 15.42
C SER A 150 -30.61 -28.48 15.01
N LYS A 151 -29.84 -28.03 13.98
CA LYS A 151 -28.62 -28.70 13.54
C LYS A 151 -27.36 -28.27 14.33
N GLY A 152 -27.52 -27.46 15.39
CA GLY A 152 -26.45 -26.96 16.23
C GLY A 152 -25.56 -25.90 15.59
N LEU A 153 -26.09 -25.12 14.66
CA LEU A 153 -25.43 -23.94 14.12
C LEU A 153 -25.86 -22.69 14.88
N LYS A 154 -24.93 -21.76 15.07
CA LYS A 154 -25.19 -20.39 15.44
C LYS A 154 -25.62 -19.62 14.19
N VAL A 155 -26.56 -18.71 14.33
CA VAL A 155 -27.15 -17.98 13.20
C VAL A 155 -26.93 -16.49 13.36
N ASN A 156 -26.35 -15.86 12.37
CA ASN A 156 -26.38 -14.42 12.15
C ASN A 156 -27.26 -14.10 10.94
N LEU A 157 -27.77 -12.88 10.86
CA LEU A 157 -28.72 -12.51 9.82
C LEU A 157 -28.33 -11.20 9.15
N TYR A 158 -27.96 -11.24 7.87
CA TYR A 158 -27.81 -10.05 7.04
C TYR A 158 -29.17 -9.49 6.60
N LEU A 159 -29.38 -8.20 6.83
CA LEU A 159 -30.50 -7.45 6.26
C LEU A 159 -30.02 -6.75 4.98
N GLU A 160 -29.97 -7.49 3.87
CA GLU A 160 -29.56 -6.96 2.58
C GLU A 160 -30.48 -5.81 2.15
N ASP A 161 -29.88 -4.71 1.66
CA ASP A 161 -30.58 -3.47 1.30
C ASP A 161 -31.31 -2.80 2.49
N TRP A 162 -30.80 -3.02 3.72
CA TRP A 162 -31.34 -2.38 4.94
C TRP A 162 -31.39 -0.85 4.79
N SER A 163 -30.41 -0.24 4.14
CA SER A 163 -30.35 1.20 3.92
C SER A 163 -31.60 1.74 3.20
N ASN A 164 -32.06 1.09 2.14
CA ASN A 164 -33.31 1.43 1.49
C ASN A 164 -34.54 1.02 2.34
N GLY A 165 -34.45 -0.09 3.06
CA GLY A 165 -35.49 -0.51 4.00
C GLY A 165 -35.81 0.55 5.03
N VAL A 166 -34.80 1.08 5.74
CA VAL A 166 -35.00 2.10 6.78
C VAL A 166 -35.38 3.47 6.22
N ARG A 167 -34.98 3.77 4.97
CA ARG A 167 -35.30 5.05 4.30
C ARG A 167 -36.69 5.07 3.69
N ALA A 168 -37.06 4.03 2.95
CA ALA A 168 -38.24 4.01 2.08
C ALA A 168 -39.37 3.06 2.55
N SER A 169 -39.04 1.98 3.30
CA SER A 169 -40.01 0.96 3.73
C SER A 169 -39.89 0.60 5.21
N LYS A 170 -39.86 1.63 6.09
CA LYS A 170 -39.72 1.45 7.55
C LYS A 170 -40.72 0.48 8.16
N HIS A 171 -41.96 0.51 7.68
CA HIS A 171 -43.02 -0.38 8.18
C HIS A 171 -42.69 -1.86 7.92
N TYR A 172 -42.23 -2.16 6.72
CA TYR A 172 -41.74 -3.48 6.35
C TYR A 172 -40.58 -3.90 7.25
N LEU A 173 -39.52 -3.07 7.36
CA LEU A 173 -38.34 -3.38 8.14
C LEU A 173 -38.68 -3.65 9.62
N TYR A 174 -39.47 -2.79 10.24
CA TYR A 174 -39.80 -2.99 11.67
C TYR A 174 -40.70 -4.19 11.92
N LYS A 175 -41.68 -4.48 11.03
CA LYS A 175 -42.46 -5.72 11.12
C LYS A 175 -41.58 -6.96 10.93
N LEU A 176 -40.65 -6.94 9.98
CA LEU A 176 -39.66 -8.01 9.81
C LEU A 176 -38.88 -8.23 11.11
N MET A 177 -38.29 -7.16 11.67
CA MET A 177 -37.52 -7.25 12.92
C MET A 177 -38.37 -7.73 14.10
N ASP A 178 -39.59 -7.23 14.25
CA ASP A 178 -40.51 -7.64 15.32
C ASP A 178 -40.87 -9.14 15.22
N SER A 179 -40.92 -9.71 14.02
CA SER A 179 -41.13 -11.13 13.79
C SER A 179 -39.92 -12.01 14.08
N LEU A 180 -38.70 -11.44 13.97
CA LEU A 180 -37.45 -12.21 14.08
C LEU A 180 -36.72 -12.03 15.41
N LYS A 181 -36.99 -10.98 16.18
CA LYS A 181 -36.23 -10.61 17.39
C LYS A 181 -36.18 -11.64 18.50
N THR A 182 -37.12 -12.59 18.52
CA THR A 182 -37.21 -13.65 19.53
C THR A 182 -36.59 -14.96 19.08
N LEU A 183 -36.12 -15.03 17.83
CA LEU A 183 -35.45 -16.22 17.30
C LEU A 183 -34.00 -16.31 17.83
N PRO A 184 -33.41 -17.51 17.80
CA PRO A 184 -32.02 -17.73 18.22
C PRO A 184 -31.03 -17.17 17.16
N ILE A 185 -31.06 -15.87 16.96
CA ILE A 185 -30.17 -15.10 16.08
C ILE A 185 -29.19 -14.36 16.97
N GLU A 186 -27.87 -14.61 16.76
CA GLU A 186 -26.84 -13.96 17.59
C GLU A 186 -26.58 -12.51 17.17
N ARG A 187 -26.65 -12.20 15.85
CA ARG A 187 -26.37 -10.86 15.31
C ARG A 187 -27.29 -10.52 14.14
N PHE A 188 -27.69 -9.25 14.11
CA PHE A 188 -28.37 -8.65 12.96
C PHE A 188 -27.42 -7.69 12.26
N MET A 189 -27.10 -7.93 11.01
CA MET A 189 -26.11 -7.21 10.22
C MET A 189 -26.81 -6.20 9.31
N LEU A 190 -26.64 -4.90 9.63
CA LEU A 190 -27.27 -3.78 8.93
C LEU A 190 -26.46 -3.43 7.70
N ALA A 191 -26.95 -3.80 6.51
CA ALA A 191 -26.20 -3.65 5.28
C ALA A 191 -26.58 -2.38 4.49
N ASP A 192 -25.63 -1.46 4.35
CA ASP A 192 -25.68 -0.41 3.31
C ASP A 192 -25.11 -0.98 2.01
N THR A 193 -25.90 -1.89 1.42
CA THR A 193 -25.55 -2.73 0.26
C THR A 193 -25.08 -1.94 -0.95
N LEU A 194 -25.62 -0.73 -1.15
CA LEU A 194 -25.31 0.13 -2.29
C LEU A 194 -24.41 1.33 -1.91
N GLY A 195 -23.95 1.38 -0.67
CA GLY A 195 -23.09 2.47 -0.17
C GLY A 195 -23.73 3.85 -0.28
N ILE A 196 -25.07 3.95 -0.10
CA ILE A 196 -25.86 5.17 -0.40
C ILE A 196 -26.08 6.10 0.80
N MET A 197 -25.60 5.71 1.96
CA MET A 197 -25.77 6.50 3.18
C MET A 197 -24.59 7.45 3.40
N ASN A 198 -24.89 8.63 3.94
CA ASN A 198 -23.89 9.50 4.54
C ASN A 198 -23.80 9.25 6.05
N PRO A 199 -22.74 9.73 6.74
CA PRO A 199 -22.52 9.47 8.16
C PRO A 199 -23.66 9.93 9.07
N ASN A 200 -24.33 11.05 8.77
CA ASN A 200 -25.48 11.51 9.55
C ASN A 200 -26.66 10.54 9.45
N GLN A 201 -26.91 10.01 8.28
CA GLN A 201 -27.97 9.02 8.07
C GLN A 201 -27.66 7.71 8.78
N VAL A 202 -26.41 7.22 8.70
CA VAL A 202 -25.96 6.02 9.44
C VAL A 202 -26.14 6.23 10.94
N TYR A 203 -25.66 7.35 11.47
CA TYR A 203 -25.83 7.71 12.88
C TYR A 203 -27.31 7.63 13.30
N GLU A 204 -28.19 8.33 12.59
CA GLU A 204 -29.61 8.41 12.92
C GLU A 204 -30.32 7.06 12.81
N TYR A 205 -30.06 6.30 11.74
CA TYR A 205 -30.77 5.06 11.50
C TYR A 205 -30.25 3.91 12.37
N CYS A 206 -28.95 3.80 12.58
CA CYS A 206 -28.39 2.83 13.52
C CYS A 206 -28.85 3.13 14.95
N LYS A 207 -28.85 4.42 15.37
CA LYS A 207 -29.39 4.82 16.67
C LYS A 207 -30.84 4.40 16.88
N ARG A 208 -31.67 4.52 15.84
CA ARG A 208 -33.08 4.07 15.90
C ARG A 208 -33.17 2.55 16.06
N MET A 209 -32.32 1.78 15.38
CA MET A 209 -32.29 0.31 15.54
C MET A 209 -31.86 -0.08 16.95
N VAL A 210 -30.76 0.46 17.44
CA VAL A 210 -30.24 0.19 18.81
C VAL A 210 -31.25 0.58 19.88
N ASN A 211 -31.87 1.77 19.76
CA ASN A 211 -32.85 2.22 20.75
C ASN A 211 -34.15 1.43 20.74
N ARG A 212 -34.59 0.93 19.54
CA ARG A 212 -35.81 0.14 19.43
C ARG A 212 -35.63 -1.31 19.88
N TYR A 213 -34.42 -1.86 19.72
CA TYR A 213 -34.09 -3.26 20.02
C TYR A 213 -32.81 -3.33 20.86
N PRO A 214 -32.80 -2.78 22.10
CA PRO A 214 -31.59 -2.65 22.91
C PRO A 214 -30.99 -3.99 23.33
N GLU A 215 -31.79 -5.07 23.30
CA GLU A 215 -31.38 -6.43 23.62
C GLU A 215 -30.65 -7.12 22.48
N LEU A 216 -30.77 -6.60 21.24
CA LEU A 216 -30.17 -7.23 20.08
C LEU A 216 -28.74 -6.76 19.82
N HIS A 217 -27.96 -7.64 19.23
CA HIS A 217 -26.63 -7.33 18.75
C HIS A 217 -26.69 -6.89 17.29
N PHE A 218 -26.23 -5.68 17.01
CA PHE A 218 -26.16 -5.14 15.67
C PHE A 218 -24.73 -4.99 15.19
N ASP A 219 -24.47 -5.45 13.95
CA ASP A 219 -23.28 -5.15 13.18
C ASP A 219 -23.64 -4.16 12.04
N PHE A 220 -22.66 -3.38 11.60
CA PHE A 220 -22.78 -2.51 10.43
C PHE A 220 -21.87 -3.00 9.30
N HIS A 221 -22.43 -3.13 8.10
CA HIS A 221 -21.74 -3.47 6.86
C HIS A 221 -21.99 -2.37 5.83
N GLY A 222 -20.91 -1.70 5.36
CA GLY A 222 -21.03 -0.59 4.44
C GLY A 222 -20.11 -0.69 3.25
N HIS A 223 -20.70 -0.59 2.03
CA HIS A 223 -19.96 -0.42 0.78
C HIS A 223 -19.43 1.01 0.61
N ASN A 224 -18.42 1.18 -0.25
CA ASN A 224 -17.63 2.39 -0.38
C ASN A 224 -17.94 3.21 -1.64
N ASP A 225 -19.13 3.09 -2.21
CA ASP A 225 -19.49 3.69 -3.50
C ASP A 225 -19.35 5.23 -3.56
N TYR A 226 -19.53 5.92 -2.43
CA TYR A 226 -19.29 7.36 -2.28
C TYR A 226 -18.01 7.70 -1.49
N ASP A 227 -17.11 6.72 -1.30
CA ASP A 227 -15.91 6.87 -0.47
C ASP A 227 -16.20 7.26 0.99
N LEU A 228 -17.33 6.78 1.54
CA LEU A 228 -17.78 7.10 2.89
C LEU A 228 -17.80 5.89 3.84
N ALA A 229 -17.38 4.71 3.41
CA ALA A 229 -17.53 3.48 4.19
C ALA A 229 -16.86 3.58 5.57
N THR A 230 -15.64 4.12 5.67
CA THR A 230 -14.94 4.32 6.96
C THR A 230 -15.66 5.36 7.83
N SER A 231 -16.12 6.47 7.25
CA SER A 231 -16.87 7.50 7.98
C SER A 231 -18.23 6.98 8.45
N ASN A 232 -18.87 6.11 7.67
CA ASN A 232 -20.12 5.45 8.02
C ASN A 232 -19.90 4.43 9.16
N ALA A 233 -18.81 3.66 9.12
CA ALA A 233 -18.41 2.77 10.22
C ALA A 233 -18.17 3.53 11.53
N PHE A 234 -17.52 4.71 11.46
CA PHE A 234 -17.37 5.62 12.61
C PHE A 234 -18.72 6.05 13.18
N ALA A 235 -19.62 6.53 12.32
CA ALA A 235 -20.96 6.98 12.74
C ALA A 235 -21.79 5.85 13.36
N ALA A 236 -21.67 4.61 12.87
CA ALA A 236 -22.30 3.43 13.45
C ALA A 236 -21.72 3.10 14.84
N GLY A 237 -20.40 3.16 15.00
CA GLY A 237 -19.74 2.93 16.29
C GLY A 237 -20.14 3.92 17.38
N LEU A 238 -20.37 5.20 17.03
CA LEU A 238 -20.81 6.25 17.98
C LEU A 238 -22.17 5.95 18.64
N VAL A 239 -23.02 5.15 18.02
CA VAL A 239 -24.38 4.90 18.50
C VAL A 239 -24.60 3.52 19.12
N GLY A 240 -23.52 2.78 19.39
CA GLY A 240 -23.57 1.50 20.08
C GLY A 240 -23.73 0.28 19.18
N ILE A 241 -23.43 0.39 17.89
CA ILE A 241 -23.20 -0.77 17.03
C ILE A 241 -21.98 -1.53 17.58
N LYS A 242 -22.11 -2.83 17.73
CA LYS A 242 -21.11 -3.68 18.43
C LYS A 242 -20.16 -4.37 17.47
N GLY A 243 -20.52 -4.51 16.20
CA GLY A 243 -19.69 -5.11 15.16
C GLY A 243 -19.56 -4.23 13.93
N ILE A 244 -18.39 -4.22 13.29
CA ILE A 244 -18.13 -3.53 12.03
C ILE A 244 -17.53 -4.53 11.05
N HIS A 245 -18.09 -4.57 9.83
CA HIS A 245 -17.56 -5.37 8.74
C HIS A 245 -16.54 -4.56 7.94
N CYS A 246 -15.45 -5.21 7.58
CA CYS A 246 -14.36 -4.62 6.79
C CYS A 246 -13.70 -5.68 5.90
N THR A 247 -12.90 -5.23 4.96
CA THR A 247 -12.06 -6.10 4.14
C THR A 247 -10.61 -5.62 4.14
N ILE A 248 -9.69 -6.53 3.94
CA ILE A 248 -8.29 -6.16 3.69
C ILE A 248 -8.25 -5.42 2.34
N ASN A 249 -7.52 -4.30 2.31
CA ASN A 249 -7.37 -3.40 1.15
C ASN A 249 -8.69 -2.82 0.62
N GLY A 250 -9.76 -2.86 1.40
CA GLY A 250 -11.06 -2.37 0.95
C GLY A 250 -11.69 -3.18 -0.19
N LEU A 251 -11.24 -4.41 -0.43
CA LEU A 251 -11.77 -5.28 -1.49
C LEU A 251 -13.29 -5.47 -1.34
N GLY A 252 -13.99 -5.60 -2.45
CA GLY A 252 -15.43 -5.84 -2.49
C GLY A 252 -16.05 -5.44 -3.81
N GLU A 253 -17.34 -5.69 -3.94
CA GLU A 253 -18.10 -5.37 -5.14
C GLU A 253 -18.06 -3.86 -5.44
N ARG A 254 -18.00 -3.47 -6.73
CA ARG A 254 -17.97 -2.08 -7.23
C ARG A 254 -16.77 -1.28 -6.70
N ALA A 255 -17.00 -0.36 -5.72
CA ALA A 255 -15.97 0.46 -5.07
C ALA A 255 -15.41 -0.17 -3.78
N GLY A 256 -15.82 -1.40 -3.44
CA GLY A 256 -15.33 -2.14 -2.29
C GLY A 256 -16.08 -1.85 -1.00
N ASN A 257 -15.43 -2.20 0.11
CA ASN A 257 -15.94 -2.12 1.49
C ASN A 257 -15.09 -1.16 2.33
N ALA A 258 -15.47 -0.98 3.60
CA ALA A 258 -14.64 -0.27 4.55
C ALA A 258 -13.28 -0.97 4.72
N PRO A 259 -12.13 -0.29 4.44
CA PRO A 259 -10.81 -0.90 4.56
C PRO A 259 -10.45 -1.19 6.03
N LEU A 260 -10.03 -2.43 6.33
CA LEU A 260 -9.59 -2.81 7.67
C LEU A 260 -8.50 -1.88 8.21
N ALA A 261 -7.55 -1.51 7.36
CA ALA A 261 -6.44 -0.64 7.70
C ALA A 261 -6.89 0.75 8.20
N SER A 262 -8.00 1.28 7.68
CA SER A 262 -8.57 2.57 8.10
C SER A 262 -9.52 2.42 9.29
N VAL A 263 -10.29 1.33 9.35
CA VAL A 263 -11.28 1.08 10.41
C VAL A 263 -10.59 0.86 11.76
N VAL A 264 -9.51 0.09 11.82
CA VAL A 264 -8.84 -0.23 13.10
C VAL A 264 -8.33 1.01 13.83
N PRO A 265 -7.49 1.88 13.23
CA PRO A 265 -7.03 3.09 13.91
C PRO A 265 -8.17 4.09 14.18
N MET A 266 -9.18 4.16 13.32
CA MET A 266 -10.35 4.98 13.57
C MET A 266 -11.10 4.54 14.86
N VAL A 267 -11.27 3.24 15.06
CA VAL A 267 -11.89 2.71 16.30
C VAL A 267 -11.04 3.03 17.52
N HIS A 268 -9.72 2.86 17.42
CA HIS A 268 -8.82 3.11 18.54
C HIS A 268 -8.69 4.60 18.87
N ASP A 269 -8.44 5.43 17.87
CA ASP A 269 -8.03 6.82 18.07
C ASP A 269 -9.23 7.77 18.19
N MET A 270 -10.36 7.48 17.53
CA MET A 270 -11.51 8.38 17.46
C MET A 270 -12.72 7.89 18.29
N LEU A 271 -12.95 6.58 18.37
CA LEU A 271 -14.00 6.03 19.23
C LEU A 271 -13.50 5.69 20.63
N HIS A 272 -12.18 5.67 20.85
CA HIS A 272 -11.55 5.24 22.10
C HIS A 272 -11.99 3.85 22.55
N MET A 273 -12.14 2.94 21.59
CA MET A 273 -12.53 1.54 21.80
C MET A 273 -11.42 0.59 21.34
N THR A 274 -11.46 -0.64 21.78
CA THR A 274 -10.52 -1.69 21.34
C THR A 274 -11.13 -2.56 20.25
N THR A 275 -10.27 -3.18 19.42
CA THR A 275 -10.68 -4.19 18.43
C THR A 275 -10.01 -5.54 18.66
N GLY A 276 -8.93 -5.57 19.43
CA GLY A 276 -8.08 -6.75 19.60
C GLY A 276 -7.14 -7.04 18.44
N ILE A 277 -7.15 -6.20 17.40
CA ILE A 277 -6.32 -6.34 16.19
C ILE A 277 -4.85 -6.02 16.50
N ASP A 278 -3.94 -6.82 15.96
CA ASP A 278 -2.50 -6.50 15.95
C ASP A 278 -2.16 -5.55 14.80
N GLU A 279 -2.11 -4.26 15.08
CA GLU A 279 -1.86 -3.20 14.08
C GLU A 279 -0.52 -3.39 13.35
N LYS A 280 0.50 -3.99 13.99
CA LYS A 280 1.81 -4.21 13.39
C LYS A 280 1.78 -5.18 12.20
N GLN A 281 0.74 -6.00 12.10
CA GLN A 281 0.60 -6.97 11.03
C GLN A 281 -0.21 -6.45 9.83
N ILE A 282 -0.90 -5.30 9.97
CA ILE A 282 -1.80 -4.77 8.94
C ILE A 282 -1.07 -4.61 7.61
N TYR A 283 0.07 -3.92 7.60
CA TYR A 283 0.86 -3.68 6.39
C TYR A 283 1.27 -4.99 5.70
N LYS A 284 1.84 -5.92 6.46
CA LYS A 284 2.31 -7.20 5.94
C LYS A 284 1.18 -8.03 5.33
N VAL A 285 0.04 -8.12 6.01
CA VAL A 285 -1.11 -8.90 5.54
C VAL A 285 -1.75 -8.24 4.32
N SER A 286 -1.82 -6.90 4.30
CA SER A 286 -2.27 -6.11 3.16
C SER A 286 -1.49 -6.47 1.88
N HIS A 287 -0.16 -6.48 1.92
CA HIS A 287 0.68 -6.79 0.75
C HIS A 287 0.57 -8.25 0.29
N ILE A 288 0.35 -9.18 1.22
CA ILE A 288 0.11 -10.57 0.83
C ILE A 288 -1.23 -10.70 0.10
N VAL A 289 -2.28 -10.03 0.60
CA VAL A 289 -3.60 -10.03 -0.07
C VAL A 289 -3.54 -9.27 -1.40
N GLU A 290 -2.78 -8.18 -1.50
CA GLU A 290 -2.47 -7.49 -2.76
C GLU A 290 -1.87 -8.46 -3.79
N SER A 291 -0.85 -9.22 -3.39
CA SER A 291 -0.19 -10.21 -4.24
C SER A 291 -1.13 -11.32 -4.70
N PHE A 292 -2.05 -11.78 -3.84
CA PHE A 292 -2.99 -12.85 -4.18
C PHE A 292 -4.17 -12.34 -5.02
N SER A 293 -4.68 -11.15 -4.72
CA SER A 293 -5.81 -10.56 -5.44
C SER A 293 -5.42 -9.97 -6.80
N GLY A 294 -4.16 -9.57 -6.96
CA GLY A 294 -3.68 -8.79 -8.10
C GLY A 294 -4.20 -7.33 -8.13
N VAL A 295 -4.92 -6.90 -7.09
CA VAL A 295 -5.39 -5.52 -6.95
C VAL A 295 -4.33 -4.70 -6.23
N VAL A 296 -3.70 -3.80 -6.97
CA VAL A 296 -2.58 -2.99 -6.46
C VAL A 296 -3.08 -1.95 -5.46
N VAL A 297 -2.42 -1.87 -4.32
CA VAL A 297 -2.67 -0.85 -3.29
C VAL A 297 -2.08 0.49 -3.76
N ALA A 298 -2.86 1.56 -3.69
CA ALA A 298 -2.38 2.88 -4.04
C ALA A 298 -1.24 3.32 -3.10
N GLN A 299 -0.18 3.93 -3.65
CA GLN A 299 0.98 4.36 -2.85
C GLN A 299 0.64 5.34 -1.72
N ASN A 300 -0.47 6.06 -1.85
CA ASN A 300 -1.02 6.99 -0.86
C ASN A 300 -2.23 6.43 -0.10
N GLU A 301 -2.49 5.12 -0.19
CA GLU A 301 -3.58 4.49 0.58
C GLU A 301 -3.31 4.62 2.08
N PRO A 302 -4.26 5.10 2.88
CA PRO A 302 -4.04 5.29 4.31
C PRO A 302 -3.47 4.04 5.00
N ILE A 303 -2.43 4.21 5.81
CA ILE A 303 -1.75 3.19 6.62
C ILE A 303 -0.89 2.21 5.80
N ILE A 304 -1.40 1.69 4.68
CA ILE A 304 -0.81 0.56 3.94
C ILE A 304 -0.07 0.97 2.67
N GLY A 305 -0.34 2.17 2.13
CA GLY A 305 0.38 2.67 0.96
C GLY A 305 1.87 2.90 1.24
N GLU A 306 2.71 2.69 0.25
CA GLU A 306 4.18 2.81 0.41
C GLU A 306 4.60 4.19 0.92
N ASN A 307 3.97 5.25 0.43
CA ASN A 307 4.41 6.63 0.67
C ASN A 307 3.74 7.32 1.87
N VAL A 308 2.81 6.67 2.59
CA VAL A 308 2.00 7.33 3.63
C VAL A 308 2.80 7.79 4.86
N PHE A 309 3.97 7.20 5.08
CA PHE A 309 4.89 7.58 6.15
C PHE A 309 6.17 8.24 5.63
N THR A 310 6.18 8.62 4.35
CA THR A 310 7.30 9.28 3.69
C THR A 310 7.08 10.79 3.63
N GLN A 311 8.01 11.56 4.17
CA GLN A 311 8.02 13.02 4.08
C GLN A 311 8.92 13.50 2.96
N THR A 312 8.39 14.35 2.09
CA THR A 312 9.14 14.89 0.93
C THR A 312 9.69 16.28 1.18
N ALA A 313 9.02 17.09 1.99
CA ALA A 313 9.43 18.48 2.24
C ALA A 313 10.51 18.57 3.32
N GLY A 314 11.67 19.14 2.97
CA GLY A 314 12.77 19.34 3.91
C GLY A 314 12.40 20.17 5.16
N LEU A 315 11.41 21.08 5.03
CA LEU A 315 10.89 21.85 6.15
C LEU A 315 10.15 20.95 7.18
N HIS A 316 9.42 19.94 6.71
CA HIS A 316 8.74 18.98 7.58
C HIS A 316 9.75 18.09 8.30
N ALA A 317 10.78 17.60 7.60
CA ALA A 317 11.86 16.82 8.20
C ALA A 317 12.61 17.60 9.30
N ASP A 318 12.85 18.91 9.11
CA ASP A 318 13.46 19.76 10.12
C ASP A 318 12.55 19.98 11.33
N GLY A 319 11.25 20.16 11.11
CA GLY A 319 10.24 20.30 12.16
C GLY A 319 10.07 19.03 13.00
N ASP A 320 10.05 17.87 12.35
CA ASP A 320 9.99 16.57 13.02
C ASP A 320 11.19 16.36 13.93
N ARG A 321 12.41 16.65 13.43
CA ARG A 321 13.65 16.52 14.21
C ARG A 321 13.70 17.43 15.44
N LYS A 322 13.11 18.62 15.35
CA LYS A 322 13.18 19.61 16.43
C LYS A 322 12.16 19.37 17.53
N ASN A 323 10.92 19.07 17.17
CA ASN A 323 9.82 19.00 18.15
C ASN A 323 8.65 18.09 17.69
N GLU A 324 8.86 17.15 16.77
CA GLU A 324 7.84 16.24 16.27
C GLU A 324 6.60 16.99 15.74
N LEU A 325 6.80 18.16 15.10
CA LEU A 325 5.75 19.11 14.74
C LEU A 325 4.76 18.57 13.69
N TYR A 326 5.19 17.58 12.90
CA TYR A 326 4.39 16.97 11.86
C TYR A 326 3.99 15.51 12.20
N TYR A 327 4.03 15.17 13.49
CA TYR A 327 3.55 13.89 13.98
C TYR A 327 2.04 13.97 14.25
N ASN A 328 1.37 12.84 14.04
CA ASN A 328 -0.01 12.60 14.46
C ASN A 328 -0.09 11.24 15.18
N GLN A 329 -1.29 10.80 15.54
CA GLN A 329 -1.49 9.53 16.25
C GLN A 329 -1.15 8.28 15.42
N LEU A 330 -1.10 8.41 14.08
CA LEU A 330 -0.75 7.33 13.16
C LEU A 330 0.79 7.22 13.07
N LEU A 331 1.42 6.78 14.16
CA LEU A 331 2.85 6.57 14.20
C LEU A 331 3.22 5.34 13.34
N PRO A 332 4.24 5.42 12.48
CA PRO A 332 4.64 4.31 11.61
C PRO A 332 4.91 3.01 12.37
N GLU A 333 5.51 3.11 13.55
CA GLU A 333 5.89 1.97 14.40
C GLU A 333 4.69 1.17 14.89
N ARG A 334 3.50 1.80 15.00
CA ARG A 334 2.23 1.10 15.31
C ARG A 334 1.91 0.04 14.27
N PHE A 335 2.27 0.33 13.01
CA PHE A 335 1.94 -0.50 11.84
C PHE A 335 3.14 -1.33 11.37
N GLY A 336 4.20 -1.43 12.20
CA GLY A 336 5.42 -2.17 11.87
C GLY A 336 6.24 -1.52 10.77
N ARG A 337 6.07 -0.20 10.56
CA ARG A 337 6.75 0.60 9.54
C ARG A 337 7.72 1.60 10.18
N LYS A 338 8.44 2.33 9.36
CA LYS A 338 9.33 3.42 9.76
C LYS A 338 8.92 4.70 9.05
N ARG A 339 9.30 5.83 9.63
CA ARG A 339 9.23 7.11 8.94
C ARG A 339 10.37 7.21 7.95
N GLU A 340 10.08 7.69 6.77
CA GLU A 340 11.03 7.83 5.68
C GLU A 340 11.07 9.28 5.20
N TYR A 341 12.20 9.67 4.62
CA TYR A 341 12.39 10.99 4.04
C TYR A 341 12.80 10.84 2.58
N ALA A 342 11.90 11.23 1.68
CA ALA A 342 12.12 11.10 0.25
C ALA A 342 13.31 11.93 -0.23
N LEU A 343 14.02 11.41 -1.22
CA LEU A 343 15.13 12.06 -1.90
C LEU A 343 14.65 12.55 -3.27
N GLY A 344 14.75 13.86 -3.51
CA GLY A 344 14.30 14.44 -4.76
C GLY A 344 14.26 15.97 -4.76
N LYS A 345 13.49 16.55 -5.68
CA LYS A 345 13.40 17.99 -5.91
C LYS A 345 13.13 18.85 -4.67
N LEU A 346 12.31 18.36 -3.73
CA LEU A 346 11.91 19.10 -2.54
C LEU A 346 12.77 18.75 -1.31
N SER A 347 13.82 17.95 -1.47
CA SER A 347 14.70 17.56 -0.37
C SER A 347 15.49 18.74 0.15
N GLY A 348 15.48 18.89 1.47
CA GLY A 348 16.34 19.82 2.20
C GLY A 348 17.53 19.12 2.87
N GLN A 349 18.48 19.90 3.42
CA GLN A 349 19.63 19.34 4.13
C GLN A 349 19.23 18.43 5.31
N ALA A 350 18.10 18.71 5.97
CA ALA A 350 17.62 17.89 7.08
C ALA A 350 17.23 16.47 6.59
N SER A 351 16.44 16.38 5.52
CA SER A 351 16.06 15.09 4.90
C SER A 351 17.30 14.29 4.45
N ILE A 352 18.27 14.95 3.82
CA ILE A 352 19.54 14.32 3.39
C ILE A 352 20.33 13.80 4.59
N ASN A 353 20.44 14.60 5.65
CA ASN A 353 21.15 14.18 6.86
C ASN A 353 20.53 12.95 7.52
N GLU A 354 19.20 12.88 7.62
CA GLU A 354 18.53 11.71 8.21
C GLU A 354 18.85 10.43 7.39
N ASN A 355 18.70 10.48 6.07
CA ASN A 355 19.05 9.35 5.22
C ASN A 355 20.54 8.96 5.32
N LEU A 356 21.45 9.93 5.42
CA LEU A 356 22.88 9.67 5.60
C LEU A 356 23.18 9.03 6.96
N LEU A 357 22.51 9.49 8.03
CA LEU A 357 22.67 8.95 9.38
C LEU A 357 22.19 7.50 9.47
N GLU A 358 21.07 7.17 8.84
CA GLU A 358 20.57 5.79 8.75
C GLU A 358 21.58 4.85 8.08
N LEU A 359 22.31 5.34 7.09
CA LEU A 359 23.39 4.60 6.42
C LEU A 359 24.72 4.63 7.18
N GLY A 360 24.78 5.29 8.36
CA GLY A 360 26.01 5.46 9.13
C GLY A 360 27.02 6.42 8.48
N ILE A 361 26.58 7.25 7.52
CA ILE A 361 27.45 8.20 6.79
C ILE A 361 27.39 9.56 7.48
N GLN A 362 28.56 10.08 7.92
CA GLN A 362 28.68 11.42 8.47
C GLN A 362 29.46 12.31 7.53
N LEU A 363 28.89 13.45 7.15
CA LEU A 363 29.49 14.43 6.25
C LEU A 363 29.56 15.82 6.90
N GLY A 364 30.59 16.57 6.56
CA GLY A 364 30.66 18.00 6.90
C GLY A 364 29.61 18.82 6.13
N LYS A 365 29.17 19.95 6.70
CA LYS A 365 28.09 20.81 6.15
C LYS A 365 28.27 21.14 4.66
N LYS A 366 29.49 21.41 4.21
CA LYS A 366 29.82 21.70 2.81
C LYS A 366 29.45 20.54 1.88
N TYR A 367 29.73 19.31 2.29
CA TYR A 367 29.42 18.12 1.48
C TYR A 367 27.93 17.79 1.52
N VAL A 368 27.26 17.92 2.66
CA VAL A 368 25.80 17.78 2.76
C VAL A 368 25.11 18.74 1.80
N GLN A 369 25.55 19.99 1.73
CA GLN A 369 25.02 20.96 0.78
C GLN A 369 25.17 20.50 -0.67
N LYS A 370 26.38 20.06 -1.08
CA LYS A 370 26.62 19.56 -2.45
C LYS A 370 25.81 18.31 -2.79
N VAL A 371 25.67 17.38 -1.83
CA VAL A 371 24.81 16.19 -1.98
C VAL A 371 23.35 16.62 -2.17
N THR A 372 22.88 17.58 -1.38
CA THR A 372 21.52 18.13 -1.50
C THR A 372 21.31 18.75 -2.89
N GLU A 373 22.23 19.61 -3.33
CA GLU A 373 22.16 20.23 -4.66
C GLU A 373 22.12 19.20 -5.79
N ARG A 374 22.93 18.12 -5.67
CA ARG A 374 22.93 17.04 -6.67
C ARG A 374 21.61 16.27 -6.69
N ILE A 375 21.05 15.93 -5.54
CA ILE A 375 19.76 15.22 -5.44
C ILE A 375 18.62 16.08 -5.99
N VAL A 376 18.62 17.38 -5.68
CA VAL A 376 17.64 18.32 -6.24
C VAL A 376 17.75 18.39 -7.77
N GLN A 377 18.97 18.44 -8.32
CA GLN A 377 19.18 18.43 -9.78
C GLN A 377 18.67 17.15 -10.44
N LEU A 378 18.88 15.98 -9.81
CA LEU A 378 18.34 14.69 -10.28
C LEU A 378 16.80 14.73 -10.25
N GLY A 379 16.22 15.18 -9.15
CA GLY A 379 14.76 15.31 -9.01
C GLY A 379 14.13 16.33 -9.97
N ASP A 380 14.84 17.42 -10.36
CA ASP A 380 14.39 18.37 -11.39
C ASP A 380 14.31 17.72 -12.77
N LYS A 381 15.15 16.74 -13.04
CA LYS A 381 15.09 15.91 -14.26
C LYS A 381 14.02 14.81 -14.19
N LYS A 382 13.20 14.75 -13.12
CA LYS A 382 12.23 13.70 -12.81
C LYS A 382 12.87 12.32 -12.55
N GLU A 383 14.12 12.32 -12.11
CA GLU A 383 14.84 11.10 -11.75
C GLU A 383 14.48 10.68 -10.31
N ILE A 384 14.22 9.40 -10.10
CA ILE A 384 13.97 8.84 -8.77
C ILE A 384 15.32 8.54 -8.11
N VAL A 385 15.54 9.12 -6.93
CA VAL A 385 16.72 8.86 -6.12
C VAL A 385 16.30 8.09 -4.88
N THR A 386 16.93 6.95 -4.65
CA THR A 386 16.67 6.10 -3.49
C THR A 386 17.75 6.27 -2.41
N GLN A 387 17.50 5.75 -1.22
CA GLN A 387 18.49 5.74 -0.16
C GLN A 387 19.74 4.92 -0.54
N ASP A 388 19.59 3.88 -1.34
CA ASP A 388 20.69 3.03 -1.83
C ASP A 388 21.62 3.76 -2.81
N ASP A 389 21.15 4.83 -3.44
CA ASP A 389 21.96 5.65 -4.35
C ASP A 389 22.87 6.62 -3.59
N LEU A 390 22.52 6.99 -2.36
CA LEU A 390 23.27 7.97 -1.57
C LEU A 390 24.77 7.67 -1.40
N PRO A 391 25.21 6.45 -1.07
CA PRO A 391 26.65 6.17 -0.93
C PRO A 391 27.41 6.45 -2.22
N TYR A 392 26.82 6.20 -3.37
CA TYR A 392 27.43 6.44 -4.68
C TYR A 392 27.49 7.93 -5.02
N ILE A 393 26.41 8.67 -4.76
CA ILE A 393 26.35 10.13 -4.92
C ILE A 393 27.39 10.81 -4.02
N VAL A 394 27.46 10.41 -2.75
CA VAL A 394 28.44 10.93 -1.78
C VAL A 394 29.86 10.67 -2.25
N ALA A 395 30.17 9.41 -2.63
CA ALA A 395 31.51 9.05 -3.07
C ALA A 395 31.94 9.81 -4.35
N ASP A 396 30.99 10.12 -5.22
CA ASP A 396 31.24 10.91 -6.42
C ASP A 396 31.58 12.36 -6.07
N ILE A 397 30.79 12.99 -5.21
CA ILE A 397 30.98 14.38 -4.77
C ILE A 397 32.28 14.58 -3.98
N VAL A 398 32.56 13.69 -3.03
CA VAL A 398 33.78 13.76 -2.20
C VAL A 398 35.05 13.60 -3.03
N LYS A 399 35.03 12.71 -4.04
CA LYS A 399 36.16 12.54 -4.97
C LYS A 399 36.32 13.71 -5.94
N HIS A 400 35.20 14.32 -6.37
CA HIS A 400 35.23 15.42 -7.34
C HIS A 400 35.81 16.73 -6.77
N ASP A 401 35.68 16.98 -5.48
CA ASP A 401 36.14 18.20 -4.82
C ASP A 401 37.70 18.33 -4.79
N THR A 402 38.38 17.23 -5.16
CA THR A 402 39.87 17.19 -5.23
C THR A 402 40.39 17.33 -6.67
N MET A 403 39.55 17.45 -7.69
CA MET A 403 39.94 17.51 -9.10
C MET A 403 39.93 18.95 -9.64
N ILE A 404 40.96 19.28 -10.42
CA ILE A 404 41.02 20.54 -11.17
C ILE A 404 40.16 20.39 -12.42
N ASN A 405 39.09 21.18 -12.55
CA ASN A 405 38.18 21.19 -13.71
C ASN A 405 38.75 22.02 -14.87
N LYS A 406 39.66 21.46 -15.65
CA LYS A 406 40.22 22.07 -16.84
C LYS A 406 39.45 21.76 -18.12
N VAL A 407 38.66 20.69 -18.12
CA VAL A 407 37.89 20.19 -19.27
C VAL A 407 36.41 20.13 -18.92
N LYS A 408 35.57 20.70 -19.80
CA LYS A 408 34.10 20.65 -19.70
C LYS A 408 33.49 20.31 -21.05
N ILE A 409 32.40 19.55 -21.06
CA ILE A 409 31.50 19.48 -22.21
C ILE A 409 30.62 20.72 -22.21
N VAL A 410 30.71 21.53 -23.26
CA VAL A 410 29.85 22.69 -23.47
C VAL A 410 28.54 22.25 -24.08
N ASN A 411 28.61 21.41 -25.10
CA ASN A 411 27.44 20.84 -25.77
C ASN A 411 27.80 19.52 -26.46
N TYR A 412 26.83 18.66 -26.69
CA TYR A 412 26.99 17.47 -27.49
C TYR A 412 25.67 17.02 -28.13
N SER A 413 25.78 16.28 -29.23
CA SER A 413 24.67 15.58 -29.89
C SER A 413 25.11 14.17 -30.23
N LEU A 414 24.31 13.19 -29.85
CA LEU A 414 24.49 11.75 -30.16
C LEU A 414 23.28 11.27 -30.94
N ASN A 415 23.51 10.84 -32.19
CA ASN A 415 22.43 10.36 -33.06
C ASN A 415 22.63 8.86 -33.34
N MET A 416 21.55 8.09 -33.19
CA MET A 416 21.51 6.69 -33.57
C MET A 416 20.26 6.43 -34.39
N SER A 417 20.42 5.79 -35.55
CA SER A 417 19.32 5.40 -36.42
C SER A 417 19.52 3.95 -36.89
N HIS A 418 18.43 3.23 -37.08
CA HIS A 418 18.49 1.85 -37.54
C HIS A 418 19.18 1.78 -38.94
N GLY A 419 20.17 0.91 -39.07
CA GLY A 419 20.90 0.68 -40.33
C GLY A 419 21.95 1.74 -40.67
N LEU A 420 22.21 2.74 -39.81
CA LEU A 420 23.24 3.76 -40.00
C LEU A 420 24.25 3.73 -38.84
N HIS A 421 25.49 4.16 -39.14
CA HIS A 421 26.48 4.32 -38.06
C HIS A 421 26.08 5.47 -37.11
N PRO A 422 26.11 5.28 -35.81
CA PRO A 422 25.93 6.33 -34.84
C PRO A 422 26.91 7.49 -35.06
N THR A 423 26.44 8.72 -34.88
CA THR A 423 27.26 9.91 -34.99
C THR A 423 27.26 10.70 -33.69
N ALA A 424 28.41 11.34 -33.40
CA ALA A 424 28.57 12.23 -32.26
C ALA A 424 29.15 13.56 -32.73
N THR A 425 28.57 14.66 -32.27
CA THR A 425 29.16 16.01 -32.35
C THR A 425 29.38 16.49 -30.93
N VAL A 426 30.59 16.91 -30.60
CA VAL A 426 30.94 17.30 -29.23
C VAL A 426 31.70 18.63 -29.27
N LYS A 427 31.26 19.53 -28.38
CA LYS A 427 31.91 20.80 -28.11
C LYS A 427 32.53 20.76 -26.73
N LEU A 428 33.87 20.77 -26.64
CA LEU A 428 34.62 20.77 -25.39
C LEU A 428 35.26 22.14 -25.15
N GLU A 429 35.23 22.58 -23.89
CA GLU A 429 36.10 23.63 -23.38
C GLU A 429 37.33 22.97 -22.73
N VAL A 430 38.52 23.34 -23.13
CA VAL A 430 39.80 22.90 -22.53
C VAL A 430 40.67 24.12 -22.24
N ASP A 431 41.04 24.32 -21.01
CA ASP A 431 41.81 25.51 -20.55
C ASP A 431 41.17 26.86 -21.02
N GLY A 432 39.82 26.95 -21.01
CA GLY A 432 39.05 28.13 -21.38
C GLY A 432 38.91 28.36 -22.91
N LYS A 433 39.34 27.42 -23.74
CA LYS A 433 39.15 27.45 -25.21
C LYS A 433 38.20 26.37 -25.68
N GLU A 434 37.29 26.71 -26.58
CA GLU A 434 36.30 25.80 -27.13
C GLU A 434 36.80 25.12 -28.41
N TYR A 435 36.51 23.81 -28.51
CA TYR A 435 36.83 22.97 -29.69
C TYR A 435 35.62 22.12 -30.02
N GLU A 436 35.25 22.07 -31.30
CA GLU A 436 34.12 21.27 -31.79
C GLU A 436 34.58 20.34 -32.91
N GLN A 437 34.14 19.08 -32.80
CA GLN A 437 34.40 18.05 -33.82
C GLN A 437 33.19 17.09 -33.91
N SER A 438 33.17 16.32 -35.01
CA SER A 438 32.19 15.28 -35.25
C SER A 438 32.87 13.98 -35.69
N ALA A 439 32.32 12.84 -35.29
CA ALA A 439 32.76 11.52 -35.73
C ALA A 439 31.60 10.54 -35.79
N TYR A 440 31.80 9.43 -36.49
CA TYR A 440 30.93 8.27 -36.47
C TYR A 440 31.63 7.09 -35.76
N GLY A 441 30.83 6.18 -35.21
CA GLY A 441 31.32 5.00 -34.50
C GLY A 441 30.43 3.78 -34.67
N ASP A 442 30.82 2.67 -34.06
CA ASP A 442 30.06 1.42 -34.09
C ASP A 442 28.93 1.43 -33.03
N GLY A 443 29.02 2.34 -32.05
CA GLY A 443 28.00 2.66 -31.05
C GLY A 443 28.08 4.14 -30.64
N GLN A 444 27.06 4.64 -29.89
CA GLN A 444 27.00 6.04 -29.46
C GLN A 444 28.24 6.46 -28.65
N PHE A 445 28.66 5.61 -27.70
CA PHE A 445 29.83 5.89 -26.88
C PHE A 445 31.14 5.82 -27.70
N ASP A 446 31.25 4.91 -28.67
CA ASP A 446 32.41 4.86 -29.57
C ASP A 446 32.49 6.10 -30.49
N ALA A 447 31.35 6.55 -31.03
CA ALA A 447 31.28 7.79 -31.77
C ALA A 447 31.73 8.99 -30.94
N PHE A 448 31.28 9.08 -29.68
CA PHE A 448 31.70 10.09 -28.72
C PHE A 448 33.22 10.04 -28.47
N ILE A 449 33.78 8.90 -28.14
CA ILE A 449 35.23 8.75 -27.87
C ILE A 449 36.06 9.08 -29.12
N LYS A 450 35.61 8.67 -30.32
CA LYS A 450 36.28 9.03 -31.58
C LYS A 450 36.24 10.53 -31.81
N THR A 451 35.16 11.21 -31.44
CA THR A 451 35.07 12.67 -31.51
C THR A 451 36.03 13.37 -30.55
N ILE A 452 36.07 12.91 -29.27
CA ILE A 452 37.04 13.41 -28.28
C ILE A 452 38.47 13.18 -28.78
N LYS A 453 38.77 12.01 -29.34
CA LYS A 453 40.08 11.70 -29.91
C LYS A 453 40.46 12.68 -31.03
N LYS A 454 39.53 13.03 -31.92
CA LYS A 454 39.79 14.05 -32.95
C LYS A 454 40.13 15.42 -32.33
N ILE A 455 39.40 15.86 -31.30
CA ILE A 455 39.71 17.10 -30.59
C ILE A 455 41.13 17.05 -30.02
N TYR A 456 41.45 15.99 -29.31
CA TYR A 456 42.77 15.82 -28.66
C TYR A 456 43.90 15.72 -29.69
N THR A 457 43.74 14.91 -30.74
CA THR A 457 44.78 14.69 -31.74
C THR A 457 44.93 15.87 -32.69
N ASN A 458 43.80 16.36 -33.25
CA ASN A 458 43.87 17.34 -34.33
C ASN A 458 44.01 18.77 -33.83
N ASN A 459 43.28 19.15 -32.79
CA ASN A 459 43.25 20.51 -32.28
C ASN A 459 44.30 20.73 -31.16
N LEU A 460 44.39 19.82 -30.20
CA LEU A 460 45.25 19.98 -29.03
C LEU A 460 46.67 19.40 -29.25
N LYS A 461 46.86 18.56 -30.28
CA LYS A 461 48.13 17.79 -30.50
C LYS A 461 48.55 16.97 -29.28
N ARG A 462 47.55 16.30 -28.65
CA ARG A 462 47.70 15.53 -27.41
C ARG A 462 47.20 14.11 -27.65
N GLU A 463 47.78 13.15 -26.94
CA GLU A 463 47.29 11.74 -26.93
C GLU A 463 46.15 11.59 -25.96
N LEU A 464 45.16 10.76 -26.35
CA LEU A 464 44.05 10.36 -25.52
C LEU A 464 44.36 8.99 -24.88
N PRO A 465 44.08 8.77 -23.59
CA PRO A 465 44.19 7.46 -22.95
C PRO A 465 43.41 6.37 -23.69
N ARG A 466 43.98 5.18 -23.72
CA ARG A 466 43.33 3.99 -24.30
C ARG A 466 42.37 3.40 -23.27
N LEU A 467 41.13 3.15 -23.69
CA LEU A 467 40.16 2.40 -22.92
C LEU A 467 40.58 0.93 -22.84
N THR A 468 40.62 0.35 -21.64
CA THR A 468 41.02 -1.06 -21.40
C THR A 468 39.90 -1.88 -20.76
N ASN A 469 38.96 -1.26 -20.03
CA ASN A 469 37.79 -1.93 -19.48
C ASN A 469 36.62 -0.95 -19.39
N TYR A 470 35.42 -1.45 -19.61
CA TYR A 470 34.18 -0.71 -19.55
C TYR A 470 33.09 -1.60 -18.94
N THR A 471 32.56 -1.21 -17.80
CA THR A 471 31.49 -1.95 -17.10
C THR A 471 30.35 -1.02 -16.74
N VAL A 472 29.14 -1.49 -16.99
CA VAL A 472 27.89 -0.83 -16.58
C VAL A 472 27.21 -1.70 -15.56
N SER A 473 26.78 -1.11 -14.48
CA SER A 473 26.05 -1.81 -13.42
C SER A 473 24.93 -0.92 -12.87
N ILE A 474 23.83 -1.55 -12.50
CA ILE A 474 22.77 -0.91 -11.73
C ILE A 474 23.05 -1.22 -10.26
N PRO A 475 23.04 -0.25 -9.35
CA PRO A 475 23.14 -0.52 -7.91
C PRO A 475 22.11 -1.55 -7.47
N PRO A 476 22.38 -2.36 -6.43
CA PRO A 476 21.43 -3.35 -5.92
C PRO A 476 20.09 -2.70 -5.58
N HIS A 477 18.99 -3.41 -5.88
CA HIS A 477 17.59 -2.98 -5.68
C HIS A 477 17.06 -1.88 -6.62
N GLY A 478 17.79 -1.56 -7.70
CA GLY A 478 17.33 -0.59 -8.70
C GLY A 478 16.18 -1.13 -9.57
N SER A 479 15.25 -0.25 -9.94
CA SER A 479 14.21 -0.45 -10.95
C SER A 479 14.70 -0.04 -12.35
N THR A 480 13.84 -0.05 -13.36
CA THR A 480 14.19 0.35 -14.74
C THR A 480 14.59 1.83 -14.89
N ASP A 481 14.25 2.65 -13.90
CA ASP A 481 14.56 4.09 -13.77
C ASP A 481 15.68 4.36 -12.72
N ALA A 482 16.37 3.31 -12.27
CA ALA A 482 17.47 3.42 -11.31
C ALA A 482 18.70 4.10 -11.91
N LEU A 483 19.53 4.68 -11.04
CA LEU A 483 20.84 5.18 -11.42
C LEU A 483 21.72 4.07 -12.00
N VAL A 484 22.39 4.38 -13.09
CA VAL A 484 23.35 3.50 -13.74
C VAL A 484 24.76 3.95 -13.41
N MET A 485 25.57 3.04 -12.93
CA MET A 485 26.98 3.27 -12.66
C MET A 485 27.84 2.73 -13.80
N THR A 486 28.57 3.62 -14.47
CA THR A 486 29.55 3.25 -15.49
C THR A 486 30.95 3.39 -14.92
N ASN A 487 31.71 2.31 -14.88
CA ASN A 487 33.13 2.29 -14.50
C ASN A 487 33.98 2.07 -15.74
N ILE A 488 34.96 2.95 -15.98
CA ILE A 488 35.87 2.89 -17.11
C ILE A 488 37.31 2.83 -16.62
N THR A 489 38.08 1.91 -17.15
CA THR A 489 39.53 1.82 -16.91
C THR A 489 40.28 2.26 -18.16
N TRP A 490 41.21 3.18 -17.97
CA TRP A 490 42.01 3.78 -19.01
C TRP A 490 43.48 3.48 -18.80
N ASN A 491 44.23 3.34 -19.89
CA ASN A 491 45.68 3.27 -19.87
C ASN A 491 46.25 4.53 -20.52
N TYR A 492 47.01 5.30 -19.75
CA TYR A 492 47.70 6.49 -20.22
C TYR A 492 49.20 6.35 -19.97
N ASN A 493 49.97 6.08 -21.04
CA ASN A 493 51.43 5.89 -20.97
C ASN A 493 51.87 4.87 -19.89
N GLY A 494 51.19 3.72 -19.81
CA GLY A 494 51.42 2.68 -18.80
C GLY A 494 50.75 2.91 -17.44
N ARG A 495 50.22 4.10 -17.18
CA ARG A 495 49.48 4.41 -15.96
C ARG A 495 48.02 4.03 -16.09
N ILE A 496 47.52 3.26 -15.15
CA ILE A 496 46.10 2.88 -15.09
C ILE A 496 45.31 3.96 -14.33
N ILE A 497 44.27 4.50 -15.00
CA ILE A 497 43.32 5.47 -14.45
C ILE A 497 41.95 4.80 -14.42
N LYS A 498 41.27 4.80 -13.28
CA LYS A 498 39.90 4.32 -13.13
C LYS A 498 38.98 5.50 -12.85
N THR A 499 37.94 5.64 -13.66
CA THR A 499 36.92 6.69 -13.50
C THR A 499 35.53 6.09 -13.44
N ARG A 500 34.61 6.81 -12.81
CA ARG A 500 33.24 6.40 -12.64
C ARG A 500 32.29 7.54 -12.94
N GLY A 501 31.19 7.25 -13.63
CA GLY A 501 30.04 8.12 -13.77
C GLY A 501 28.80 7.49 -13.18
N LEU A 502 27.87 8.30 -12.71
CA LEU A 502 26.61 7.89 -12.13
C LEU A 502 25.50 8.80 -12.66
N GLU A 503 24.59 8.26 -13.45
CA GLU A 503 23.43 8.92 -14.08
C GLU A 503 22.34 7.90 -14.36
N VAL A 504 21.13 8.37 -14.67
CA VAL A 504 20.04 7.47 -15.07
C VAL A 504 20.27 6.89 -16.47
N ASP A 505 20.80 7.69 -17.39
CA ASP A 505 21.20 7.22 -18.70
C ASP A 505 22.64 6.68 -18.69
N GLN A 506 22.83 5.45 -19.22
CA GLN A 506 24.14 4.81 -19.26
C GLN A 506 25.18 5.56 -20.09
N ILE A 507 24.75 6.26 -21.14
CA ILE A 507 25.65 7.05 -22.00
C ILE A 507 26.09 8.30 -21.24
N GLU A 508 25.14 9.00 -20.58
CA GLU A 508 25.46 10.15 -19.71
C GLU A 508 26.45 9.75 -18.61
N ALA A 509 26.26 8.60 -17.97
CA ALA A 509 27.20 8.07 -16.98
C ALA A 509 28.59 7.83 -17.58
N ALA A 510 28.65 7.30 -18.82
CA ALA A 510 29.92 7.07 -19.52
C ALA A 510 30.61 8.39 -19.93
N LEU A 511 29.84 9.42 -20.34
CA LEU A 511 30.35 10.74 -20.64
C LEU A 511 30.95 11.39 -19.38
N GLN A 512 30.27 11.31 -18.25
CA GLN A 512 30.81 11.78 -16.97
C GLN A 512 32.14 11.10 -16.59
N ALA A 513 32.20 9.75 -16.69
CA ALA A 513 33.41 9.01 -16.43
C ALA A 513 34.56 9.45 -17.34
N THR A 514 34.26 9.74 -18.61
CA THR A 514 35.24 10.22 -19.60
C THR A 514 35.75 11.64 -19.25
N ILE A 515 34.88 12.55 -18.91
CA ILE A 515 35.28 13.93 -18.51
C ILE A 515 36.17 13.92 -17.27
N LYS A 516 35.89 13.05 -16.30
CA LYS A 516 36.76 12.86 -15.13
C LYS A 516 38.16 12.39 -15.54
N MET A 517 38.24 11.46 -16.48
CA MET A 517 39.53 11.00 -17.02
C MET A 517 40.27 12.16 -17.70
N LEU A 518 39.58 12.93 -18.54
CA LEU A 518 40.19 14.08 -19.23
C LEU A 518 40.74 15.11 -18.22
N ASN A 519 39.99 15.44 -17.18
CA ASN A 519 40.46 16.34 -16.13
C ASN A 519 41.68 15.78 -15.35
N ILE A 520 41.72 14.46 -15.13
CA ILE A 520 42.89 13.83 -14.49
C ILE A 520 44.13 14.01 -15.37
N ILE A 521 44.04 13.71 -16.66
CA ILE A 521 45.22 13.81 -17.54
C ILE A 521 45.67 15.24 -17.74
N GLU A 522 44.72 16.21 -17.85
CA GLU A 522 45.06 17.63 -17.96
C GLU A 522 45.60 18.22 -16.63
N GLY A 523 45.23 17.64 -15.48
CA GLY A 523 45.79 17.96 -14.16
C GLY A 523 47.24 17.46 -13.98
N ILE A 524 47.62 16.37 -14.62
CA ILE A 524 48.98 15.79 -14.57
C ILE A 524 49.94 16.53 -15.48
N ARG A 525 49.41 17.12 -16.57
CA ARG A 525 50.19 17.95 -17.49
C ARG A 525 50.48 19.31 -16.81
N LYS A 526 51.71 19.49 -16.38
CA LYS A 526 52.25 20.77 -15.88
C LYS A 526 52.72 21.67 -17.05
#